data_7f6e3cd3accd9c31b643d27747a6e700
#
_entry.id   7f6e3cd3accd9c31b643d27747a6e700
#
_cell.length_a   1.000
_cell.length_b   1.000
_cell.length_c   1.000
_cell.angle_alpha   90.00
_cell.angle_beta   90.00
_cell.angle_gamma   90.00
#
_symmetry.space_group_name_H-M   'P 1'
#
loop_
_entity.id
_entity.type
_entity.pdbx_description
1 polymer ?
#
loop_
_entity_poly.entity_id
_entity_poly.type
_entity_poly.pdbx_seq_one_letter_code
_entity_poly.pdbx_strand_id
1 'polypeptide(L)' 'MAVKLKLTRLGSKKHPFYRVVAARDETRRDGRPLEFLGFYDPMTNPADVRLDAEKIRAWLDRGAEPTSTVRSLLKKHLA' A
#
# COMPACT_ATOMS: atom_id res chain seq x y z
N MET A 1 -16.79 -6.57 7.45
CA MET A 1 -16.10 -6.41 6.17
C MET A 1 -14.61 -6.26 6.42
N ALA A 2 -13.82 -7.03 5.72
CA ALA A 2 -12.37 -6.96 5.90
C ALA A 2 -11.79 -5.81 5.07
N VAL A 3 -10.87 -5.08 5.68
CA VAL A 3 -10.09 -4.06 4.98
C VAL A 3 -8.69 -4.62 4.80
N LYS A 4 -8.12 -4.45 3.61
CA LYS A 4 -6.77 -4.89 3.31
C LYS A 4 -5.90 -3.71 2.91
N LEU A 5 -4.64 -3.76 3.31
CA LEU A 5 -3.63 -2.83 2.84
C LEU A 5 -2.91 -3.51 1.68
N LYS A 6 -2.99 -2.90 0.50
CA LYS A 6 -2.44 -3.52 -0.72
C LYS A 6 -1.75 -2.48 -1.59
N LEU A 7 -0.99 -2.97 -2.57
CA LEU A 7 -0.36 -2.11 -3.56
C LEU A 7 -1.26 -2.00 -4.78
N THR A 8 -1.42 -0.77 -5.26
CA THR A 8 -2.10 -0.48 -6.52
C THR A 8 -1.06 -0.03 -7.53
N ARG A 9 -1.00 -0.72 -8.67
CA ARG A 9 -0.06 -0.37 -9.73
C ARG A 9 -0.54 0.86 -10.48
N LEU A 10 0.37 1.80 -10.69
CA LEU A 10 0.15 3.03 -11.44
C LEU A 10 1.33 3.24 -12.39
N GLY A 11 1.26 4.30 -13.18
CA GLY A 11 2.31 4.62 -14.13
C GLY A 11 2.15 3.91 -15.46
N SER A 12 3.22 3.91 -16.26
CA SER A 12 3.23 3.29 -17.59
C SER A 12 3.81 1.88 -17.54
N LYS A 13 3.74 1.16 -18.66
CA LYS A 13 4.33 -0.17 -18.77
C LYS A 13 5.84 -0.16 -18.51
N LYS A 14 6.53 0.92 -18.89
CA LYS A 14 7.98 1.03 -18.75
C LYS A 14 8.42 1.60 -17.40
N HIS A 15 7.53 2.34 -16.74
CA HIS A 15 7.83 2.99 -15.46
C HIS A 15 6.69 2.77 -14.47
N PRO A 16 6.51 1.52 -14.02
CA PRO A 16 5.47 1.25 -13.02
C PRO A 16 5.88 1.81 -11.66
N PHE A 17 4.89 2.36 -10.96
CA PHE A 17 5.03 2.68 -9.55
C PHE A 17 3.78 2.23 -8.83
N TYR A 18 3.84 2.18 -7.53
CA TYR A 18 2.76 1.61 -6.72
C TYR A 18 2.37 2.55 -5.61
N ARG A 19 1.11 2.49 -5.24
CA ARG A 19 0.63 3.16 -4.03
C ARG A 19 0.14 2.12 -3.04
N VAL A 20 0.46 2.35 -1.77
CA VAL A 20 -0.07 1.54 -0.69
C VAL A 20 -1.43 2.13 -0.34
N VAL A 21 -2.46 1.32 -0.38
CA VAL A 21 -3.84 1.78 -0.16
C VAL A 21 -4.56 0.87 0.82
N ALA A 22 -5.51 1.44 1.55
CA ALA A 22 -6.47 0.68 2.33
C ALA A 22 -7.73 0.51 1.47
N ALA A 23 -8.15 -0.73 1.26
CA ALA A 23 -9.32 -1.02 0.44
C ALA A 23 -10.12 -2.17 1.05
N ARG A 24 -11.43 -2.16 0.79
CA ARG A 24 -12.28 -3.27 1.21
C ARG A 24 -11.95 -4.51 0.40
N ASP A 25 -12.04 -5.66 1.06
CA ASP A 25 -11.72 -6.94 0.46
C ASP A 25 -12.52 -7.20 -0.82
N GLU A 26 -13.76 -6.76 -0.87
CA GLU A 26 -14.67 -6.94 -2.00
C GLU A 26 -14.58 -5.81 -3.04
N THR A 27 -13.68 -4.84 -2.85
CA THR A 27 -13.50 -3.76 -3.80
C THR A 27 -12.91 -4.31 -5.09
N ARG A 28 -13.55 -3.99 -6.21
CA ARG A 28 -13.05 -4.40 -7.53
C ARG A 28 -11.70 -3.76 -7.81
N ARG A 29 -10.95 -4.37 -8.73
CA ARG A 29 -9.64 -3.91 -9.15
C ARG A 29 -9.60 -2.41 -9.44
N ASP A 30 -10.65 -1.88 -10.06
CA ASP A 30 -10.76 -0.46 -10.42
C ASP A 30 -11.55 0.37 -9.41
N GLY A 31 -11.92 -0.23 -8.27
CA GLY A 31 -12.64 0.47 -7.23
C GLY A 31 -11.77 1.48 -6.51
N ARG A 32 -12.40 2.55 -6.01
CA ARG A 32 -11.68 3.56 -5.25
C ARG A 32 -11.23 3.00 -3.90
N PRO A 33 -9.98 3.21 -3.52
CA PRO A 33 -9.54 2.82 -2.19
C PRO A 33 -10.18 3.70 -1.13
N LEU A 34 -10.20 3.20 0.12
CA LEU A 34 -10.68 3.97 1.25
C LEU A 34 -9.72 5.12 1.59
N GLU A 35 -8.42 4.87 1.46
CA GLU A 35 -7.39 5.87 1.77
C GLU A 35 -6.07 5.50 1.11
N PHE A 36 -5.33 6.51 0.67
CA PHE A 36 -3.96 6.35 0.20
C PHE A 36 -3.01 6.45 1.40
N LEU A 37 -2.13 5.46 1.54
CA LEU A 37 -1.26 5.33 2.71
C LEU A 37 0.21 5.51 2.41
N GLY A 38 0.60 5.45 1.14
CA GLY A 38 2.01 5.58 0.79
C GLY A 38 2.28 5.39 -0.68
N PHE A 39 3.57 5.41 -1.00
CA PHE A 39 4.07 5.37 -2.37
C PHE A 39 5.29 4.47 -2.42
N TYR A 40 5.41 3.68 -3.48
CA TYR A 40 6.54 2.80 -3.69
C TYR A 40 6.98 2.85 -5.15
N ASP A 41 8.21 3.26 -5.40
CA ASP A 41 8.80 3.29 -6.73
C ASP A 41 10.02 2.37 -6.77
N PRO A 42 9.90 1.16 -7.33
CA PRO A 42 11.03 0.24 -7.40
C PRO A 42 12.03 0.59 -8.50
N MET A 43 11.69 1.51 -9.38
CA MET A 43 12.55 1.87 -10.51
C MET A 43 13.69 2.80 -10.13
N THR A 44 13.60 3.47 -8.99
CA THR A 44 14.70 4.30 -8.50
C THR A 44 15.72 3.42 -7.77
N ASN A 45 16.96 3.90 -7.70
CA ASN A 45 18.03 3.17 -6.99
C ASN A 45 18.68 4.10 -5.95
N PRO A 46 18.44 3.89 -4.64
CA PRO A 46 17.57 2.86 -4.05
C PRO A 46 16.09 3.13 -4.31
N ALA A 47 15.25 2.10 -4.12
CA ALA A 47 13.81 2.25 -4.32
C ALA A 47 13.26 3.37 -3.44
N ASP A 48 12.40 4.20 -4.01
CA ASP A 48 11.77 5.29 -3.27
C ASP A 48 10.52 4.76 -2.58
N VAL A 49 10.52 4.76 -1.25
CA VAL A 49 9.39 4.28 -0.46
C VAL A 49 9.00 5.37 0.53
N ARG A 50 7.75 5.81 0.43
CA ARG A 50 7.19 6.81 1.34
C ARG A 50 5.92 6.24 1.95
N LEU A 51 5.90 6.07 3.26
CA LEU A 51 4.78 5.49 3.98
C LEU A 51 4.30 6.46 5.05
N ASP A 52 2.97 6.61 5.15
CA ASP A 52 2.35 7.37 6.22
C ASP A 52 2.15 6.44 7.42
N ALA A 53 3.11 6.41 8.31
CA ALA A 53 3.12 5.48 9.44
C ALA A 53 1.89 5.65 10.34
N GLU A 54 1.47 6.88 10.58
CA GLU A 54 0.32 7.13 11.45
C GLU A 54 -0.96 6.54 10.88
N LYS A 55 -1.22 6.78 9.59
CA LYS A 55 -2.40 6.26 8.92
C LYS A 55 -2.37 4.74 8.84
N ILE A 56 -1.21 4.19 8.51
CA ILE A 56 -1.05 2.73 8.41
C ILE A 56 -1.32 2.08 9.77
N ARG A 57 -0.75 2.61 10.84
CA ARG A 57 -0.99 2.09 12.18
C ARG A 57 -2.45 2.19 12.58
N ALA A 58 -3.11 3.30 12.24
CA ALA A 58 -4.53 3.46 12.55
C ALA A 58 -5.37 2.37 11.86
N TRP A 59 -5.07 2.06 10.60
CA TRP A 59 -5.78 0.99 9.89
C TRP A 59 -5.48 -0.38 10.46
N LEU A 60 -4.23 -0.65 10.83
CA LEU A 60 -3.87 -1.92 11.47
C LEU A 60 -4.58 -2.09 12.80
N ASP A 61 -4.68 -1.02 13.58
CA ASP A 61 -5.41 -1.04 14.87
C ASP A 61 -6.90 -1.31 14.67
N ARG A 62 -7.45 -0.97 13.52
CA ARG A 62 -8.84 -1.26 13.17
C ARG A 62 -9.04 -2.66 12.61
N GLY A 63 -7.98 -3.44 12.51
CA GLY A 63 -8.04 -4.82 12.03
C GLY A 63 -7.76 -4.98 10.55
N ALA A 64 -7.23 -3.96 9.86
CA ALA A 64 -6.85 -4.10 8.47
C ALA A 64 -5.70 -5.09 8.32
N GLU A 65 -5.74 -5.91 7.27
CA GLU A 65 -4.72 -6.92 7.02
C GLU A 65 -3.82 -6.50 5.85
N PRO A 66 -2.51 -6.40 6.05
CA PRO A 66 -1.60 -6.12 4.94
C PRO A 66 -1.40 -7.36 4.07
N THR A 67 -1.29 -7.15 2.75
CA THR A 67 -0.88 -8.23 1.86
C THR A 67 0.58 -8.58 2.15
N SER A 68 1.04 -9.73 1.65
CA SER A 68 2.42 -10.16 1.90
C SER A 68 3.45 -9.12 1.41
N THR A 69 3.21 -8.51 0.26
CA THR A 69 4.10 -7.47 -0.28
C THR A 69 4.12 -6.23 0.61
N VAL A 70 2.93 -5.75 1.02
CA VAL A 70 2.83 -4.60 1.92
C VAL A 70 3.46 -4.92 3.27
N ARG A 71 3.22 -6.13 3.79
CA ARG A 71 3.83 -6.55 5.05
C ARG A 71 5.35 -6.49 4.99
N SER A 72 5.94 -6.93 3.88
CA SER A 72 7.39 -6.86 3.70
C SER A 72 7.89 -5.41 3.67
N LEU A 73 7.16 -4.52 3.00
CA LEU A 73 7.51 -3.10 2.97
C LEU A 73 7.42 -2.47 4.36
N LEU A 74 6.37 -2.77 5.11
CA LEU A 74 6.20 -2.25 6.46
C LEU A 74 7.32 -2.74 7.38
N LYS A 75 7.69 -3.99 7.26
CA LYS A 75 8.76 -4.57 8.05
C LYS A 75 10.11 -3.88 7.79
N LYS A 76 10.40 -3.51 6.55
CA LYS A 76 11.64 -2.84 6.18
C LYS A 76 11.67 -1.36 6.56
N HIS A 77 10.53 -0.68 6.47
CA HIS A 77 10.50 0.79 6.54
C HIS A 77 9.81 1.36 7.76
N LEU A 78 9.03 0.57 8.48
CA LEU A 78 8.35 1.01 9.71
C LEU A 78 8.78 0.24 10.94
N ALA A 79 9.57 -0.79 10.78
CA ALA A 79 10.04 -1.60 11.90
C ALA A 79 11.08 -0.86 12.73
#